data_108b22fcd5d1034ddece13fc6afd54c2
#
_entry.id   108b22fcd5d1034ddece13fc6afd54c2
#
_cell.length_a   1.000
_cell.length_b   1.000
_cell.length_c   1.000
_cell.angle_alpha   90.00
_cell.angle_beta   90.00
_cell.angle_gamma   90.00
#
_symmetry.space_group_name_H-M   'P 1'
#
loop_
_entity.id
_entity.type
_entity.pdbx_description
1 polymer ?
#
loop_
_entity_poly.entity_id
_entity_poly.type
_entity_poly.pdbx_seq_one_letter_code
_entity_poly.pdbx_strand_id
1 'polypeptide(L)'
;MLPKNEDPQERPAEIHQIINGLERYNPEAVGPLEAYLQQQCEQRYCDGNANRVLLKLYQLNPDRIKDEVITNILVKAMTTFPSPQFNLALHLLSPSSLASGSELAEAVSKLRALNAHLEGASFARFWATLDSDDLYADLTTDIDGFEESIRLTIAQLVSEVFREVQTVPVLSDWLGLEGKEAVEKFVVETCGWSVEGDKIVLPKNADNEAKKAEIREDVNFDMFSRIVRRSWEETA
;
A
#
# COMPACT_ATOMS: atom_id res chain seq x y z
N MET A 1 14.07 3.51 -1.70
CA MET A 1 13.29 2.56 -2.53
C MET A 1 12.96 1.39 -1.62
N LEU A 2 11.69 1.30 -1.15
CA LEU A 2 11.25 0.12 -0.40
C LEU A 2 11.39 -1.09 -1.33
N PRO A 3 11.88 -2.23 -0.86
CA PRO A 3 12.06 -3.40 -1.70
C PRO A 3 10.71 -3.84 -2.26
N LYS A 4 10.56 -3.78 -3.59
CA LYS A 4 9.42 -4.36 -4.33
C LYS A 4 9.44 -5.90 -4.31
N ASN A 5 10.03 -6.51 -3.29
CA ASN A 5 10.09 -7.95 -3.19
C ASN A 5 8.78 -8.46 -2.63
N GLU A 6 8.01 -9.12 -3.49
CA GLU A 6 6.84 -9.91 -3.07
C GLU A 6 7.24 -11.04 -2.10
N ASP A 7 8.51 -11.38 -2.04
CA ASP A 7 9.11 -12.41 -1.18
C ASP A 7 10.11 -11.77 -0.21
N PRO A 8 9.73 -11.56 1.06
CA PRO A 8 10.65 -11.01 2.06
C PRO A 8 11.79 -11.99 2.37
N GLN A 9 12.97 -11.43 2.67
CA GLN A 9 14.17 -12.21 3.04
C GLN A 9 13.99 -12.93 4.38
N GLU A 10 13.12 -12.42 5.22
CA GLU A 10 12.79 -12.94 6.54
C GLU A 10 11.88 -14.17 6.53
N ARG A 11 11.37 -14.58 5.33
CA ARG A 11 10.49 -15.73 5.21
C ARG A 11 11.17 -17.01 5.67
N PRO A 12 10.61 -17.73 6.68
CA PRO A 12 11.11 -19.04 7.12
C PRO A 12 11.08 -20.07 5.97
N ALA A 13 12.07 -20.99 5.97
CA ALA A 13 12.17 -22.03 4.95
C ALA A 13 10.93 -22.95 4.91
N GLU A 14 10.32 -23.20 6.06
CA GLU A 14 9.07 -23.97 6.17
C GLU A 14 7.92 -23.28 5.41
N ILE A 15 7.72 -21.99 5.64
CA ILE A 15 6.69 -21.20 4.96
C ILE A 15 6.97 -21.16 3.44
N HIS A 16 8.25 -21.04 3.05
CA HIS A 16 8.64 -21.07 1.64
C HIS A 16 8.27 -22.42 0.98
N GLN A 17 8.45 -23.55 1.68
CA GLN A 17 8.06 -24.87 1.20
C GLN A 17 6.54 -25.00 1.06
N ILE A 18 5.78 -24.52 2.05
CA ILE A 18 4.30 -24.52 2.00
C ILE A 18 3.80 -23.74 0.78
N ILE A 19 4.30 -22.53 0.57
CA ILE A 19 3.83 -21.62 -0.50
C ILE A 19 4.12 -22.21 -1.89
N ASN A 20 5.28 -22.81 -2.09
CA ASN A 20 5.73 -23.32 -3.39
C ASN A 20 5.39 -24.79 -3.62
N GLY A 21 4.96 -25.51 -2.57
CA GLY A 21 4.62 -26.93 -2.63
C GLY A 21 3.12 -27.20 -2.80
N LEU A 22 2.78 -28.47 -2.80
CA LEU A 22 1.38 -28.95 -2.79
C LEU A 22 0.69 -28.65 -1.45
N GLU A 23 1.45 -28.44 -0.40
CA GLU A 23 0.97 -28.16 0.96
C GLU A 23 0.20 -26.83 1.04
N ARG A 24 0.35 -25.95 0.05
CA ARG A 24 -0.44 -24.71 -0.06
C ARG A 24 -1.96 -24.93 -0.12
N TYR A 25 -2.41 -26.16 -0.37
CA TYR A 25 -3.83 -26.55 -0.38
C TYR A 25 -4.20 -27.45 0.80
N ASN A 26 -3.23 -27.80 1.66
CA ASN A 26 -3.45 -28.64 2.83
C ASN A 26 -4.05 -27.80 3.97
N PRO A 27 -5.22 -28.19 4.53
CA PRO A 27 -5.80 -27.51 5.70
C PRO A 27 -4.88 -27.43 6.92
N GLU A 28 -3.94 -28.35 7.08
CA GLU A 28 -2.98 -28.34 8.19
C GLU A 28 -1.95 -27.20 8.09
N ALA A 29 -1.77 -26.61 6.90
CA ALA A 29 -0.90 -25.45 6.71
C ALA A 29 -1.48 -24.14 7.30
N VAL A 30 -2.75 -24.12 7.68
CA VAL A 30 -3.40 -22.94 8.27
C VAL A 30 -2.69 -22.50 9.55
N GLY A 31 -2.43 -23.42 10.49
CA GLY A 31 -1.77 -23.11 11.75
C GLY A 31 -0.38 -22.45 11.59
N PRO A 32 0.55 -23.07 10.85
CA PRO A 32 1.85 -22.46 10.55
C PRO A 32 1.76 -21.08 9.87
N LEU A 33 0.82 -20.88 8.95
CA LEU A 33 0.64 -19.60 8.26
C LEU A 33 0.04 -18.52 9.17
N GLU A 34 -0.88 -18.87 10.07
CA GLU A 34 -1.40 -17.96 11.10
C GLU A 34 -0.29 -17.53 12.07
N ALA A 35 0.54 -18.47 12.54
CA ALA A 35 1.67 -18.15 13.41
C ALA A 35 2.69 -17.25 12.69
N TYR A 36 2.91 -17.46 11.39
CA TYR A 36 3.76 -16.60 10.59
C TYR A 36 3.16 -15.20 10.38
N LEU A 37 1.84 -15.08 10.21
CA LEU A 37 1.18 -13.78 10.18
C LEU A 37 1.38 -13.02 11.50
N GLN A 38 1.27 -13.69 12.64
CA GLN A 38 1.52 -13.08 13.94
C GLN A 38 2.94 -12.50 14.02
N GLN A 39 3.96 -13.22 13.52
CA GLN A 39 5.32 -12.69 13.44
C GLN A 39 5.40 -11.46 12.52
N GLN A 40 4.68 -11.45 11.39
CA GLN A 40 4.61 -10.28 10.52
C GLN A 40 3.95 -9.08 11.23
N CYS A 41 2.95 -9.29 12.09
CA CYS A 41 2.30 -8.23 12.86
C CYS A 41 3.26 -7.58 13.87
N GLU A 42 4.10 -8.37 14.53
CA GLU A 42 5.14 -7.91 15.46
C GLU A 42 6.34 -7.28 14.75
N GLN A 43 6.55 -7.61 13.49
CA GLN A 43 7.67 -7.14 12.68
C GLN A 43 7.21 -6.23 11.54
N ARG A 44 8.10 -5.36 11.07
CA ARG A 44 7.76 -4.30 10.08
C ARG A 44 7.85 -4.78 8.63
N TYR A 45 7.62 -6.06 8.34
CA TYR A 45 7.55 -6.58 6.98
C TYR A 45 6.18 -7.22 6.70
N CYS A 46 5.84 -7.37 5.42
CA CYS A 46 4.62 -8.01 4.98
C CYS A 46 4.94 -9.02 3.88
N ASP A 47 4.48 -10.26 4.05
CA ASP A 47 4.56 -11.31 3.04
C ASP A 47 3.19 -11.50 2.36
N GLY A 48 2.97 -10.73 1.31
CA GLY A 48 1.72 -10.79 0.55
C GLY A 48 1.43 -12.16 -0.06
N ASN A 49 2.47 -12.94 -0.42
CA ASN A 49 2.29 -14.29 -0.97
C ASN A 49 1.78 -15.26 0.08
N ALA A 50 2.40 -15.29 1.27
CA ALA A 50 1.96 -16.13 2.38
C ALA A 50 0.53 -15.80 2.81
N ASN A 51 0.24 -14.50 2.94
CA ASN A 51 -1.07 -14.00 3.36
C ASN A 51 -2.18 -14.39 2.34
N ARG A 52 -1.90 -14.32 1.04
CA ARG A 52 -2.84 -14.78 0.00
C ARG A 52 -3.07 -16.30 0.05
N VAL A 53 -2.03 -17.09 0.34
CA VAL A 53 -2.19 -18.54 0.51
C VAL A 53 -3.08 -18.86 1.71
N LEU A 54 -2.90 -18.15 2.83
CA LEU A 54 -3.75 -18.30 4.02
C LEU A 54 -5.23 -17.95 3.72
N LEU A 55 -5.48 -16.82 3.04
CA LEU A 55 -6.84 -16.45 2.61
C LEU A 55 -7.44 -17.48 1.67
N LYS A 56 -6.64 -18.08 0.77
CA LYS A 56 -7.10 -19.15 -0.12
C LYS A 56 -7.45 -20.42 0.64
N LEU A 57 -6.69 -20.76 1.66
CA LEU A 57 -7.01 -21.88 2.56
C LEU A 57 -8.31 -21.65 3.32
N TYR A 58 -8.55 -20.43 3.80
CA TYR A 58 -9.82 -20.05 4.42
C TYR A 58 -11.00 -20.13 3.45
N GLN A 59 -10.80 -19.73 2.20
CA GLN A 59 -11.82 -19.89 1.16
C GLN A 59 -12.20 -21.35 0.93
N LEU A 60 -11.22 -22.26 1.00
CA LEU A 60 -11.42 -23.71 0.82
C LEU A 60 -11.95 -24.40 2.08
N ASN A 61 -11.71 -23.82 3.26
CA ASN A 61 -12.08 -24.40 4.57
C ASN A 61 -12.81 -23.33 5.42
N PRO A 62 -14.09 -23.04 5.14
CA PRO A 62 -14.84 -22.00 5.83
C PRO A 62 -15.00 -22.20 7.34
N ASP A 63 -14.92 -23.44 7.81
CA ASP A 63 -14.97 -23.83 9.23
C ASP A 63 -13.73 -23.42 10.05
N ARG A 64 -12.64 -23.05 9.37
CA ARG A 64 -11.38 -22.61 10.01
C ARG A 64 -11.17 -21.11 9.97
N ILE A 65 -12.11 -20.34 9.41
CA ILE A 65 -11.99 -18.90 9.28
C ILE A 65 -11.92 -18.24 10.65
N LYS A 66 -10.98 -17.29 10.80
CA LYS A 66 -10.87 -16.37 11.93
C LYS A 66 -10.92 -14.95 11.43
N ASP A 67 -11.90 -14.18 11.89
CA ASP A 67 -12.15 -12.82 11.45
C ASP A 67 -10.98 -11.88 11.76
N GLU A 68 -10.38 -12.00 12.93
CA GLU A 68 -9.20 -11.28 13.37
C GLU A 68 -8.00 -11.49 12.43
N VAL A 69 -7.78 -12.72 11.99
CA VAL A 69 -6.68 -13.03 11.05
C VAL A 69 -6.91 -12.37 9.70
N ILE A 70 -8.15 -12.33 9.21
CA ILE A 70 -8.51 -11.66 7.96
C ILE A 70 -8.27 -10.16 8.08
N THR A 71 -8.71 -9.52 9.16
CA THR A 71 -8.49 -8.09 9.40
C THR A 71 -7.00 -7.76 9.47
N ASN A 72 -6.21 -8.55 10.19
CA ASN A 72 -4.77 -8.37 10.30
C ASN A 72 -4.05 -8.50 8.94
N ILE A 73 -4.47 -9.45 8.09
CA ILE A 73 -3.96 -9.56 6.71
C ILE A 73 -4.26 -8.29 5.91
N LEU A 74 -5.47 -7.76 5.99
CA LEU A 74 -5.86 -6.56 5.25
C LEU A 74 -5.12 -5.32 5.73
N VAL A 75 -5.01 -5.12 7.04
CA VAL A 75 -4.26 -3.99 7.61
C VAL A 75 -2.78 -4.11 7.26
N LYS A 76 -2.20 -5.31 7.36
CA LYS A 76 -0.81 -5.56 6.95
C LYS A 76 -0.58 -5.32 5.46
N ALA A 77 -1.54 -5.71 4.61
CA ALA A 77 -1.48 -5.43 3.17
C ALA A 77 -1.54 -3.92 2.87
N MET A 78 -2.27 -3.14 3.68
CA MET A 78 -2.33 -1.68 3.55
C MET A 78 -0.97 -1.02 3.81
N THR A 79 -0.13 -1.56 4.71
CA THR A 79 1.22 -1.02 4.96
C THR A 79 2.16 -1.15 3.74
N THR A 80 1.80 -1.97 2.76
CA THR A 80 2.59 -2.16 1.53
C THR A 80 2.18 -1.22 0.39
N PHE A 81 1.30 -0.27 0.66
CA PHE A 81 0.91 0.74 -0.33
C PHE A 81 2.18 1.38 -0.97
N PRO A 82 2.25 1.67 -2.28
CA PRO A 82 1.20 1.59 -3.30
C PRO A 82 1.03 0.21 -3.98
N SER A 83 1.57 -0.86 -3.40
CA SER A 83 1.38 -2.21 -3.95
C SER A 83 -0.10 -2.63 -3.89
N PRO A 84 -0.62 -3.39 -4.88
CA PRO A 84 -2.03 -3.80 -4.94
C PRO A 84 -2.40 -4.92 -3.95
N GLN A 85 -1.57 -5.19 -2.93
CA GLN A 85 -1.75 -6.32 -2.02
C GLN A 85 -3.09 -6.29 -1.27
N PHE A 86 -3.55 -5.10 -0.86
CA PHE A 86 -4.84 -4.94 -0.20
C PHE A 86 -6.00 -5.39 -1.11
N ASN A 87 -6.03 -4.93 -2.36
CA ASN A 87 -7.07 -5.30 -3.31
C ASN A 87 -7.01 -6.78 -3.67
N LEU A 88 -5.80 -7.34 -3.83
CA LEU A 88 -5.62 -8.78 -4.07
C LEU A 88 -6.13 -9.63 -2.91
N ALA A 89 -5.84 -9.24 -1.67
CA ALA A 89 -6.36 -9.90 -0.48
C ALA A 89 -7.89 -9.80 -0.39
N LEU A 90 -8.44 -8.61 -0.65
CA LEU A 90 -9.87 -8.36 -0.61
C LEU A 90 -10.65 -9.23 -1.60
N HIS A 91 -10.12 -9.47 -2.80
CA HIS A 91 -10.75 -10.32 -3.81
C HIS A 91 -10.72 -11.82 -3.47
N LEU A 92 -9.91 -12.25 -2.53
CA LEU A 92 -9.88 -13.63 -2.04
C LEU A 92 -10.92 -13.90 -0.95
N LEU A 93 -11.53 -12.86 -0.37
CA LEU A 93 -12.59 -13.03 0.62
C LEU A 93 -13.86 -13.59 -0.03
N SER A 94 -14.45 -14.60 0.61
CA SER A 94 -15.69 -15.18 0.10
C SER A 94 -16.88 -14.23 0.38
N PRO A 95 -17.87 -14.17 -0.53
CA PRO A 95 -19.08 -13.41 -0.27
C PRO A 95 -19.84 -13.85 0.99
N SER A 96 -19.72 -15.13 1.36
CA SER A 96 -20.34 -15.66 2.59
C SER A 96 -19.68 -15.13 3.86
N SER A 97 -18.37 -14.87 3.84
CA SER A 97 -17.64 -14.26 4.96
C SER A 97 -18.00 -12.78 5.14
N LEU A 98 -18.47 -12.14 4.09
CA LEU A 98 -18.90 -10.73 4.08
C LEU A 98 -20.43 -10.59 4.16
N ALA A 99 -21.11 -11.52 4.82
CA ALA A 99 -22.56 -11.46 4.98
C ALA A 99 -22.98 -10.16 5.69
N SER A 100 -24.06 -9.54 5.23
CA SER A 100 -24.56 -8.31 5.80
C SER A 100 -24.82 -8.43 7.31
N GLY A 101 -24.21 -7.54 8.08
CA GLY A 101 -24.34 -7.50 9.54
C GLY A 101 -23.35 -8.35 10.32
N SER A 102 -22.33 -8.96 9.69
CA SER A 102 -21.21 -9.55 10.41
C SER A 102 -20.20 -8.48 10.83
N GLU A 103 -19.54 -8.66 11.97
CA GLU A 103 -18.47 -7.78 12.45
C GLU A 103 -17.33 -7.69 11.43
N LEU A 104 -17.00 -8.81 10.76
CA LEU A 104 -16.02 -8.83 9.69
C LEU A 104 -16.43 -7.94 8.51
N ALA A 105 -17.70 -7.95 8.10
CA ALA A 105 -18.16 -7.12 6.98
C ALA A 105 -18.05 -5.63 7.31
N GLU A 106 -18.32 -5.24 8.55
CA GLU A 106 -18.14 -3.87 9.01
C GLU A 106 -16.66 -3.48 9.03
N ALA A 107 -15.79 -4.31 9.61
CA ALA A 107 -14.34 -4.10 9.64
C ALA A 107 -13.76 -3.96 8.21
N VAL A 108 -14.12 -4.87 7.31
CA VAL A 108 -13.68 -4.82 5.90
C VAL A 108 -14.18 -3.56 5.19
N SER A 109 -15.42 -3.12 5.46
CA SER A 109 -15.95 -1.88 4.88
C SER A 109 -15.17 -0.65 5.34
N LYS A 110 -14.82 -0.58 6.64
CA LYS A 110 -14.00 0.48 7.22
C LYS A 110 -12.58 0.48 6.64
N LEU A 111 -11.92 -0.67 6.57
CA LEU A 111 -10.59 -0.80 5.98
C LEU A 111 -10.58 -0.44 4.49
N ARG A 112 -11.64 -0.77 3.75
CA ARG A 112 -11.80 -0.36 2.35
C ARG A 112 -11.91 1.16 2.21
N ALA A 113 -12.62 1.83 3.11
CA ALA A 113 -12.70 3.29 3.11
C ALA A 113 -11.33 3.95 3.38
N LEU A 114 -10.57 3.42 4.34
CA LEU A 114 -9.19 3.88 4.61
C LEU A 114 -8.27 3.67 3.39
N ASN A 115 -8.30 2.49 2.80
CA ASN A 115 -7.48 2.20 1.62
C ASN A 115 -7.84 3.10 0.42
N ALA A 116 -9.12 3.42 0.24
CA ALA A 116 -9.56 4.33 -0.81
C ALA A 116 -9.02 5.75 -0.62
N HIS A 117 -8.83 6.22 0.62
CA HIS A 117 -8.17 7.49 0.90
C HIS A 117 -6.67 7.47 0.56
N LEU A 118 -5.98 6.35 0.82
CA LEU A 118 -4.58 6.17 0.41
C LEU A 118 -4.44 6.15 -1.12
N GLU A 119 -5.23 5.34 -1.81
CA GLU A 119 -5.23 5.25 -3.28
C GLU A 119 -5.60 6.58 -3.96
N GLY A 120 -6.51 7.35 -3.36
CA GLY A 120 -6.90 8.68 -3.82
C GLY A 120 -5.95 9.79 -3.40
N ALA A 121 -4.80 9.49 -2.78
CA ALA A 121 -3.84 10.45 -2.22
C ALA A 121 -4.48 11.50 -1.29
N SER A 122 -5.58 11.13 -0.64
CA SER A 122 -6.33 11.98 0.30
C SER A 122 -5.83 11.77 1.73
N PHE A 123 -4.54 11.97 1.96
CA PHE A 123 -3.86 11.60 3.21
C PHE A 123 -4.44 12.30 4.45
N ALA A 124 -4.79 13.57 4.36
CA ALA A 124 -5.44 14.28 5.47
C ALA A 124 -6.78 13.63 5.86
N ARG A 125 -7.56 13.15 4.87
CA ARG A 125 -8.79 12.42 5.14
C ARG A 125 -8.54 11.04 5.72
N PHE A 126 -7.46 10.37 5.31
CA PHE A 126 -7.05 9.09 5.88
C PHE A 126 -6.86 9.22 7.39
N TRP A 127 -6.05 10.19 7.85
CA TRP A 127 -5.81 10.41 9.27
C TRP A 127 -7.08 10.82 10.02
N ALA A 128 -7.83 11.78 9.47
CA ALA A 128 -9.11 12.20 10.08
C ALA A 128 -10.13 11.04 10.19
N THR A 129 -10.12 10.09 9.25
CA THR A 129 -10.99 8.91 9.31
C THR A 129 -10.45 7.91 10.32
N LEU A 130 -9.15 7.70 10.39
CA LEU A 130 -8.51 6.82 11.36
C LEU A 130 -8.81 7.26 12.81
N ASP A 131 -8.79 8.57 13.07
CA ASP A 131 -9.03 9.16 14.38
C ASP A 131 -10.52 9.34 14.70
N SER A 132 -11.42 9.08 13.76
CA SER A 132 -12.86 9.38 13.91
C SER A 132 -13.63 8.39 14.79
N ASP A 133 -13.12 7.17 14.97
CA ASP A 133 -13.82 6.09 15.65
C ASP A 133 -12.82 5.11 16.26
N ASP A 134 -13.04 4.76 17.53
CA ASP A 134 -12.19 3.83 18.30
C ASP A 134 -12.04 2.46 17.61
N LEU A 135 -13.01 2.05 16.80
CA LEU A 135 -12.94 0.78 16.06
C LEU A 135 -11.78 0.76 15.05
N TYR A 136 -11.39 1.90 14.47
CA TYR A 136 -10.20 1.95 13.62
C TYR A 136 -8.92 1.73 14.42
N ALA A 137 -8.84 2.29 15.63
CA ALA A 137 -7.73 2.06 16.53
C ALA A 137 -7.64 0.58 16.89
N ASP A 138 -8.75 -0.06 17.25
CA ASP A 138 -8.81 -1.48 17.57
C ASP A 138 -8.31 -2.35 16.40
N LEU A 139 -8.74 -2.05 15.17
CA LEU A 139 -8.33 -2.80 13.97
C LEU A 139 -6.84 -2.70 13.65
N THR A 140 -6.17 -1.62 14.07
CA THR A 140 -4.75 -1.38 13.77
C THR A 140 -3.80 -1.70 14.93
N THR A 141 -4.34 -1.90 16.14
CA THR A 141 -3.57 -2.11 17.37
C THR A 141 -2.66 -3.35 17.32
N ASP A 142 -3.10 -4.42 16.64
CA ASP A 142 -2.35 -5.67 16.54
C ASP A 142 -1.12 -5.57 15.63
N ILE A 143 -0.95 -4.46 14.92
CA ILE A 143 0.14 -4.29 13.97
C ILE A 143 1.12 -3.23 14.43
N ASP A 144 2.27 -3.69 14.90
CA ASP A 144 3.34 -2.81 15.35
C ASP A 144 3.83 -1.87 14.25
N GLY A 145 3.81 -0.57 14.55
CA GLY A 145 4.33 0.46 13.66
C GLY A 145 3.49 0.71 12.40
N PHE A 146 2.18 0.42 12.43
CA PHE A 146 1.27 0.67 11.33
C PHE A 146 1.32 2.14 10.85
N GLU A 147 1.08 3.09 11.76
CA GLU A 147 1.09 4.52 11.43
C GLU A 147 2.45 4.98 10.90
N GLU A 148 3.55 4.54 11.52
CA GLU A 148 4.90 4.88 11.06
C GLU A 148 5.15 4.36 9.63
N SER A 149 4.70 3.15 9.32
CA SER A 149 4.82 2.56 7.98
C SER A 149 4.04 3.36 6.94
N ILE A 150 2.82 3.80 7.28
CA ILE A 150 2.01 4.66 6.41
C ILE A 150 2.68 6.04 6.24
N ARG A 151 3.16 6.67 7.32
CA ARG A 151 3.88 7.95 7.25
C ARG A 151 5.12 7.86 6.35
N LEU A 152 5.90 6.79 6.48
CA LEU A 152 7.07 6.55 5.61
C LEU A 152 6.68 6.38 4.15
N THR A 153 5.60 5.66 3.88
CA THR A 153 5.08 5.47 2.52
C THR A 153 4.60 6.80 1.92
N ILE A 154 3.87 7.60 2.68
CA ILE A 154 3.44 8.94 2.24
C ILE A 154 4.66 9.82 1.97
N ALA A 155 5.65 9.85 2.87
CA ALA A 155 6.87 10.61 2.68
C ALA A 155 7.62 10.17 1.42
N GLN A 156 7.71 8.87 1.15
CA GLN A 156 8.30 8.36 -0.08
C GLN A 156 7.56 8.87 -1.33
N LEU A 157 6.23 8.76 -1.37
CA LEU A 157 5.43 9.25 -2.49
C LEU A 157 5.60 10.77 -2.70
N VAL A 158 5.63 11.53 -1.60
CA VAL A 158 5.91 12.98 -1.66
C VAL A 158 7.29 13.24 -2.26
N SER A 159 8.30 12.44 -1.88
CA SER A 159 9.66 12.58 -2.41
C SER A 159 9.79 12.24 -3.90
N GLU A 160 8.94 11.37 -4.42
CA GLU A 160 8.91 11.01 -5.85
C GLU A 160 8.28 12.12 -6.70
N VAL A 161 7.32 12.87 -6.13
CA VAL A 161 6.56 13.89 -6.86
C VAL A 161 7.13 15.29 -6.70
N PHE A 162 7.56 15.65 -5.49
CA PHE A 162 7.95 17.01 -5.14
C PHE A 162 9.46 17.16 -4.93
N ARG A 163 9.99 18.33 -5.27
CA ARG A 163 11.36 18.76 -4.92
C ARG A 163 11.41 19.71 -3.75
N GLU A 164 10.35 20.48 -3.60
CA GLU A 164 10.16 21.44 -2.52
C GLU A 164 8.69 21.40 -2.08
N VAL A 165 8.47 21.42 -0.78
CA VAL A 165 7.14 21.60 -0.20
C VAL A 165 7.16 22.93 0.55
N GLN A 166 6.29 23.85 0.13
CA GLN A 166 6.36 25.26 0.60
C GLN A 166 5.75 25.50 1.97
N THR A 167 4.98 24.57 2.53
CA THR A 167 4.27 24.82 3.78
C THR A 167 4.31 23.62 4.71
N VAL A 168 4.91 23.83 5.89
CA VAL A 168 4.89 22.85 6.98
C VAL A 168 3.45 22.38 7.32
N PRO A 169 2.41 23.26 7.36
CA PRO A 169 1.03 22.81 7.62
C PRO A 169 0.51 21.75 6.66
N VAL A 170 0.80 21.88 5.36
CA VAL A 170 0.33 20.90 4.37
C VAL A 170 0.96 19.53 4.59
N LEU A 171 2.26 19.50 4.90
CA LEU A 171 2.96 18.26 5.20
C LEU A 171 2.53 17.66 6.55
N SER A 172 2.21 18.51 7.53
CA SER A 172 1.60 18.13 8.81
C SER A 172 0.30 17.35 8.58
N ASP A 173 -0.60 17.89 7.76
CA ASP A 173 -1.87 17.25 7.41
C ASP A 173 -1.67 15.93 6.65
N TRP A 174 -0.67 15.88 5.74
CA TRP A 174 -0.40 14.66 4.97
C TRP A 174 0.22 13.54 5.82
N LEU A 175 1.07 13.90 6.80
CA LEU A 175 1.72 12.93 7.67
C LEU A 175 0.91 12.62 8.93
N GLY A 176 -0.18 13.36 9.21
CA GLY A 176 -0.93 13.22 10.45
C GLY A 176 -0.07 13.47 11.67
N LEU A 177 0.79 14.50 11.62
CA LEU A 177 1.66 14.89 12.73
C LEU A 177 1.24 16.27 13.23
N GLU A 178 0.97 16.37 14.52
CA GLU A 178 0.61 17.64 15.14
C GLU A 178 1.86 18.45 15.52
N GLY A 179 1.90 19.67 15.02
CA GLY A 179 2.93 20.64 15.35
C GLY A 179 4.16 20.63 14.43
N LYS A 180 4.73 21.84 14.25
CA LYS A 180 5.88 22.08 13.37
C LYS A 180 7.11 21.27 13.79
N GLU A 181 7.38 21.18 15.09
CA GLU A 181 8.54 20.48 15.64
C GLU A 181 8.49 18.97 15.35
N ALA A 182 7.32 18.33 15.45
CA ALA A 182 7.15 16.93 15.17
C ALA A 182 7.39 16.61 13.67
N VAL A 183 6.89 17.47 12.79
CA VAL A 183 7.12 17.36 11.34
C VAL A 183 8.60 17.53 11.01
N GLU A 184 9.25 18.59 11.53
CA GLU A 184 10.67 18.85 11.29
C GLU A 184 11.54 17.70 11.81
N LYS A 185 11.25 17.19 12.99
CA LYS A 185 11.96 16.03 13.54
C LYS A 185 11.83 14.80 12.64
N PHE A 186 10.61 14.44 12.25
CA PHE A 186 10.36 13.29 11.37
C PHE A 186 11.05 13.45 10.01
N VAL A 187 10.96 14.64 9.41
CA VAL A 187 11.52 14.94 8.09
C VAL A 187 13.05 14.89 8.10
N VAL A 188 13.69 15.42 9.14
CA VAL A 188 15.16 15.47 9.25
C VAL A 188 15.73 14.12 9.71
N GLU A 189 15.19 13.53 10.80
CA GLU A 189 15.75 12.31 11.40
C GLU A 189 15.40 11.06 10.62
N THR A 190 14.17 10.97 10.08
CA THR A 190 13.68 9.74 9.43
C THR A 190 13.84 9.80 7.92
N CYS A 191 13.50 10.94 7.29
CA CYS A 191 13.53 11.07 5.84
C CYS A 191 14.87 11.63 5.30
N GLY A 192 15.67 12.28 6.15
CA GLY A 192 16.92 12.92 5.75
C GLY A 192 16.75 14.15 4.84
N TRP A 193 15.59 14.84 4.93
CA TRP A 193 15.32 16.04 4.16
C TRP A 193 15.86 17.28 4.87
N SER A 194 16.01 18.38 4.15
CA SER A 194 16.48 19.64 4.71
C SER A 194 15.34 20.63 4.88
N VAL A 195 15.38 21.39 5.98
CA VAL A 195 14.40 22.43 6.29
C VAL A 195 15.06 23.80 6.11
N GLU A 196 14.52 24.62 5.23
CA GLU A 196 14.99 25.98 4.93
C GLU A 196 13.88 26.99 5.26
N GLY A 197 13.83 27.42 6.52
CA GLY A 197 12.81 28.35 7.01
C GLY A 197 11.41 27.72 7.03
N ASP A 198 10.56 28.09 6.08
CA ASP A 198 9.19 27.57 5.94
C ASP A 198 9.05 26.57 4.77
N LYS A 199 10.17 26.24 4.15
CA LYS A 199 10.27 25.28 3.05
C LYS A 199 10.99 24.02 3.47
N ILE A 200 10.52 22.90 2.96
CA ILE A 200 11.16 21.59 3.09
C ILE A 200 11.69 21.22 1.72
N VAL A 201 13.01 21.00 1.64
CA VAL A 201 13.71 20.65 0.40
C VAL A 201 14.01 19.16 0.42
N LEU A 202 13.54 18.49 -0.62
CA LEU A 202 13.68 17.04 -0.78
C LEU A 202 14.92 16.70 -1.62
N PRO A 203 15.64 15.62 -1.32
CA PRO A 203 16.79 15.22 -2.10
C PRO A 203 16.39 14.88 -3.54
N LYS A 204 17.30 15.17 -4.48
CA LYS A 204 17.10 14.82 -5.89
C LYS A 204 17.10 13.31 -6.06
N ASN A 205 16.10 12.81 -6.75
CA ASN A 205 16.01 11.40 -7.15
C ASN A 205 15.64 11.29 -8.64
N ALA A 206 15.62 10.05 -9.15
CA ALA A 206 15.37 9.79 -10.56
C ALA A 206 13.94 10.18 -11.02
N ASP A 207 13.00 10.31 -10.09
CA ASP A 207 11.58 10.51 -10.38
C ASP A 207 11.20 12.00 -10.25
N ASN A 208 11.80 12.73 -9.28
CA ASN A 208 11.53 14.16 -9.06
C ASN A 208 12.45 15.10 -9.87
N GLU A 209 13.37 14.58 -10.67
CA GLU A 209 14.22 15.40 -11.55
C GLU A 209 13.62 15.48 -12.96
N ALA A 210 13.39 16.72 -13.43
CA ALA A 210 12.88 16.94 -14.77
C ALA A 210 13.89 16.43 -15.84
N LYS A 211 13.54 15.37 -16.54
CA LYS A 211 14.33 14.84 -17.66
C LYS A 211 13.97 15.63 -18.91
N LYS A 212 14.97 16.26 -19.55
CA LYS A 212 14.81 16.77 -20.92
C LYS A 212 14.67 15.59 -21.87
N ALA A 213 13.46 15.35 -22.35
CA ALA A 213 13.25 14.45 -23.48
C ALA A 213 13.49 15.29 -24.75
N GLU A 214 14.58 15.04 -25.49
CA GLU A 214 14.68 15.48 -26.88
C GLU A 214 13.74 14.61 -27.72
N ILE A 215 12.60 15.17 -28.07
CA ILE A 215 11.69 14.54 -29.02
C ILE A 215 12.34 14.69 -30.41
N ARG A 216 12.98 13.64 -30.89
CA ARG A 216 13.38 13.53 -32.30
C ARG A 216 12.19 12.92 -33.04
N GLU A 217 11.45 13.77 -33.73
CA GLU A 217 10.45 13.29 -34.66
C GLU A 217 11.16 12.84 -35.94
N ASP A 218 11.18 11.55 -36.19
CA ASP A 218 11.64 10.97 -37.45
C ASP A 218 10.39 10.75 -38.32
N VAL A 219 10.11 11.74 -39.18
CA VAL A 219 8.96 11.68 -40.08
C VAL A 219 9.31 10.80 -41.30
N ASN A 220 8.91 9.54 -41.21
CA ASN A 220 9.08 8.59 -42.31
C ASN A 220 8.07 8.84 -43.43
N PHE A 221 8.47 8.64 -44.69
CA PHE A 221 7.59 8.79 -45.85
C PHE A 221 6.29 8.00 -45.77
N ASP A 222 6.33 6.83 -45.10
CA ASP A 222 5.14 6.00 -44.85
C ASP A 222 4.15 6.65 -43.86
N MET A 223 4.61 7.48 -42.94
CA MET A 223 3.73 8.26 -42.05
C MET A 223 3.04 9.37 -42.82
N PHE A 224 3.77 10.03 -43.71
CA PHE A 224 3.22 11.07 -44.57
C PHE A 224 2.17 10.50 -45.54
N SER A 225 2.41 9.34 -46.12
CA SER A 225 1.46 8.67 -47.00
C SER A 225 0.14 8.30 -46.30
N ARG A 226 0.18 7.94 -45.01
CA ARG A 226 -1.03 7.69 -44.20
C ARG A 226 -1.84 8.95 -43.94
N ILE A 227 -1.20 10.09 -43.69
CA ILE A 227 -1.87 11.37 -43.45
C ILE A 227 -2.55 11.84 -44.73
N VAL A 228 -1.87 11.76 -45.86
CA VAL A 228 -2.41 12.10 -47.18
C VAL A 228 -3.60 11.20 -47.54
N ARG A 229 -3.49 9.89 -47.30
CA ARG A 229 -4.58 8.95 -47.55
C ARG A 229 -5.83 9.24 -46.71
N ARG A 230 -5.64 9.57 -45.46
CA ARG A 230 -6.72 9.91 -44.51
C ARG A 230 -7.43 11.20 -44.90
N SER A 231 -6.71 12.22 -45.39
CA SER A 231 -7.31 13.47 -45.85
C SER A 231 -8.13 13.31 -47.14
N TRP A 232 -7.89 12.28 -47.95
CA TRP A 232 -8.66 11.96 -49.12
C TRP A 232 -9.92 11.13 -48.81
N GLU A 233 -9.86 10.32 -47.79
CA GLU A 233 -11.00 9.49 -47.31
C GLU A 233 -12.05 10.34 -46.54
N GLU A 234 -11.65 11.44 -45.88
CA GLU A 234 -12.58 12.36 -45.19
C GLU A 234 -13.29 13.35 -46.13
N THR A 235 -12.91 13.43 -47.39
CA THR A 235 -13.51 14.36 -48.41
C THR A 235 -14.41 13.64 -49.41
N ALA A 236 -14.66 12.36 -49.27
CA ALA A 236 -15.59 11.54 -50.05
C ALA A 236 -16.80 11.15 -49.24
#